data_82fbbc421425dc9c6bce1edc999b19b8
#
_entry.id   82fbbc421425dc9c6bce1edc999b19b8
#
_cell.length_a   1.000
_cell.length_b   1.000
_cell.length_c   1.000
_cell.angle_alpha   90.00
_cell.angle_beta   90.00
_cell.angle_gamma   90.00
#
_symmetry.space_group_name_H-M   'P 1'
#
loop_
_entity.id
_entity.type
_entity.pdbx_description
1 polymer ?
#
loop_
_entity_poly.entity_id
_entity_poly.type
_entity_poly.pdbx_seq_one_letter_code
_entity_poly.pdbx_strand_id
1 'polypeptide(L)'
;YFMHGVEPVNVANKDTDIPWPLSMRWPLAFWRGIFAPTPSDFVANPQVDPVLERGRYLVEGLGHCGACHTPRSLTMQEKALSESEGDDYLAGSNAPIDGWVASSLRGENRDGLGTWSEAELAEFLKTGRNDKSVVFGGMSDVVEHSLQYLSDDDITAIARYLKSLPPRGGKQTPA
;
A
#
# COMPACT_ATOMS: atom_id res chain seq x y z
N TYR A 1 -2.81 -25.81 2.35
CA TYR A 1 -3.40 -26.89 1.54
C TYR A 1 -3.38 -26.60 0.04
N PHE A 2 -3.78 -25.39 -0.40
CA PHE A 2 -3.82 -25.03 -1.83
C PHE A 2 -2.48 -25.30 -2.55
N MET A 3 -1.37 -24.81 -2.02
CA MET A 3 -0.05 -24.95 -2.66
C MET A 3 0.41 -26.40 -2.78
N HIS A 4 -0.04 -27.32 -1.94
CA HIS A 4 0.28 -28.75 -2.04
C HIS A 4 -0.52 -29.50 -3.13
N GLY A 5 -1.60 -28.90 -3.61
CA GLY A 5 -2.43 -29.47 -4.69
C GLY A 5 -2.09 -28.93 -6.09
N VAL A 6 -1.13 -28.01 -6.20
CA VAL A 6 -0.72 -27.43 -7.48
C VAL A 6 0.34 -28.32 -8.12
N GLU A 7 0.15 -28.69 -9.39
CA GLU A 7 1.14 -29.44 -10.17
C GLU A 7 2.45 -28.63 -10.30
N PRO A 8 3.61 -29.25 -10.03
CA PRO A 8 4.88 -28.57 -10.15
C PRO A 8 5.18 -28.19 -11.61
N VAL A 9 5.54 -26.93 -11.83
CA VAL A 9 5.99 -26.47 -13.14
C VAL A 9 7.50 -26.59 -13.24
N ASN A 10 7.98 -27.48 -14.07
CA ASN A 10 9.42 -27.70 -14.28
C ASN A 10 9.96 -26.80 -15.41
N VAL A 11 10.04 -25.51 -15.11
CA VAL A 11 10.63 -24.49 -15.99
C VAL A 11 11.83 -23.88 -15.30
N ALA A 12 12.94 -23.67 -16.02
CA ALA A 12 14.10 -22.98 -15.48
C ALA A 12 13.72 -21.54 -15.07
N ASN A 13 14.14 -21.13 -13.88
CA ASN A 13 13.94 -19.77 -13.42
C ASN A 13 14.71 -18.79 -14.32
N LYS A 14 14.09 -17.65 -14.61
CA LYS A 14 14.79 -16.54 -15.27
C LYS A 14 15.90 -16.03 -14.35
N ASP A 15 17.07 -15.76 -14.92
CA ASP A 15 18.15 -15.11 -14.19
C ASP A 15 17.74 -13.70 -13.73
N THR A 16 18.30 -13.25 -12.62
CA THR A 16 18.02 -11.89 -12.10
C THR A 16 18.68 -10.83 -12.97
N ASP A 17 17.93 -9.79 -13.31
CA ASP A 17 18.44 -8.61 -14.01
C ASP A 17 19.11 -7.58 -13.06
N ILE A 18 19.21 -7.90 -11.76
CA ILE A 18 19.82 -7.02 -10.76
C ILE A 18 21.33 -7.01 -10.94
N PRO A 19 21.97 -5.84 -11.17
CA PRO A 19 23.42 -5.78 -11.40
C PRO A 19 24.22 -6.08 -10.14
N TRP A 20 25.42 -6.63 -10.35
CA TRP A 20 26.41 -6.75 -9.28
C TRP A 20 26.80 -5.36 -8.74
N PRO A 21 26.98 -5.14 -7.42
CA PRO A 21 26.94 -6.13 -6.31
C PRO A 21 25.56 -6.35 -5.69
N LEU A 22 24.50 -5.68 -6.14
CA LEU A 22 23.15 -5.75 -5.56
C LEU A 22 22.47 -7.11 -5.75
N SER A 23 22.94 -7.91 -6.72
CA SER A 23 22.47 -9.30 -6.94
C SER A 23 22.91 -10.28 -5.84
N MET A 24 23.87 -9.90 -5.01
CA MET A 24 24.27 -10.73 -3.87
C MET A 24 23.18 -10.74 -2.80
N ARG A 25 22.75 -11.92 -2.37
CA ARG A 25 21.65 -12.08 -1.41
C ARG A 25 22.08 -12.00 0.07
N TRP A 26 23.33 -12.32 0.37
CA TRP A 26 23.79 -12.33 1.76
C TRP A 26 23.73 -10.95 2.47
N PRO A 27 23.95 -9.79 1.80
CA PRO A 27 23.79 -8.50 2.49
C PRO A 27 22.34 -8.22 2.94
N LEU A 28 21.34 -8.85 2.29
CA LEU A 28 19.94 -8.71 2.68
C LEU A 28 19.67 -9.24 4.10
N ALA A 29 20.47 -10.19 4.61
CA ALA A 29 20.34 -10.66 5.99
C ALA A 29 20.63 -9.54 6.99
N PHE A 30 21.65 -8.74 6.74
CA PHE A 30 21.98 -7.57 7.57
C PHE A 30 20.92 -6.46 7.42
N TRP A 31 20.54 -6.16 6.18
CA TRP A 31 19.50 -5.18 5.92
C TRP A 31 18.19 -5.54 6.63
N ARG A 32 17.77 -6.80 6.54
CA ARG A 32 16.58 -7.30 7.26
C ARG A 32 16.73 -7.20 8.78
N GLY A 33 17.91 -7.52 9.31
CA GLY A 33 18.16 -7.41 10.75
C GLY A 33 18.08 -5.99 11.30
N ILE A 34 18.31 -4.98 10.44
CA ILE A 34 18.27 -3.56 10.82
C ILE A 34 16.90 -2.93 10.56
N PHE A 35 16.29 -3.23 9.41
CA PHE A 35 15.14 -2.47 8.89
C PHE A 35 13.84 -3.25 8.83
N ALA A 36 13.86 -4.59 8.80
CA ALA A 36 12.62 -5.34 8.75
C ALA A 36 11.94 -5.33 10.14
N PRO A 37 10.64 -5.01 10.19
CA PRO A 37 9.91 -5.03 11.46
C PRO A 37 9.84 -6.45 12.00
N THR A 38 9.79 -6.57 13.32
CA THR A 38 9.46 -7.85 13.96
C THR A 38 8.01 -8.20 13.64
N PRO A 39 7.73 -9.41 13.13
CA PRO A 39 6.36 -9.83 12.88
C PRO A 39 5.50 -9.72 14.15
N SER A 40 4.35 -9.10 14.02
CA SER A 40 3.36 -8.98 15.11
C SER A 40 1.96 -9.19 14.57
N ASP A 41 1.08 -9.69 15.42
CA ASP A 41 -0.33 -9.78 15.08
C ASP A 41 -0.96 -8.39 15.00
N PHE A 42 -1.90 -8.23 14.09
CA PHE A 42 -2.72 -7.02 14.04
C PHE A 42 -3.65 -7.00 15.27
N VAL A 43 -3.60 -5.90 15.99
CA VAL A 43 -4.49 -5.65 17.15
C VAL A 43 -5.41 -4.48 16.81
N ALA A 44 -6.71 -4.78 16.68
CA ALA A 44 -7.73 -3.75 16.47
C ALA A 44 -7.91 -2.92 17.74
N ASN A 45 -8.06 -1.60 17.58
CA ASN A 45 -8.39 -0.72 18.68
C ASN A 45 -9.93 -0.78 18.93
N PRO A 46 -10.40 -1.30 20.08
CA PRO A 46 -11.83 -1.43 20.36
C PRO A 46 -12.56 -0.09 20.56
N GLN A 47 -11.83 1.02 20.64
CA GLN A 47 -12.37 2.37 20.80
C GLN A 47 -12.57 3.09 19.48
N VAL A 48 -12.09 2.52 18.37
CA VAL A 48 -12.20 3.06 17.02
C VAL A 48 -13.34 2.36 16.28
N ASP A 49 -13.98 3.04 15.33
CA ASP A 49 -15.02 2.48 14.46
C ASP A 49 -14.49 1.16 13.83
N PRO A 50 -15.22 0.04 13.99
CA PRO A 50 -14.82 -1.25 13.42
C PRO A 50 -14.60 -1.23 11.91
N VAL A 51 -15.31 -0.40 11.17
CA VAL A 51 -15.11 -0.25 9.71
C VAL A 51 -13.79 0.43 9.42
N LEU A 52 -13.44 1.45 10.21
CA LEU A 52 -12.14 2.12 10.08
C LEU A 52 -10.98 1.17 10.42
N GLU A 53 -11.11 0.39 11.49
CA GLU A 53 -10.11 -0.62 11.87
C GLU A 53 -9.99 -1.73 10.83
N ARG A 54 -11.09 -2.15 10.20
CA ARG A 54 -11.06 -3.08 9.07
C ARG A 54 -10.29 -2.49 7.89
N GLY A 55 -10.54 -1.23 7.57
CA GLY A 55 -9.80 -0.50 6.52
C GLY A 55 -8.31 -0.41 6.84
N ARG A 56 -7.96 -0.08 8.09
CA ARG A 56 -6.57 -0.06 8.56
C ARG A 56 -5.89 -1.42 8.38
N TYR A 57 -6.54 -2.50 8.81
CA TYR A 57 -6.04 -3.87 8.64
C TYR A 57 -5.79 -4.22 7.18
N LEU A 58 -6.71 -3.85 6.29
CA LEU A 58 -6.59 -4.15 4.86
C LEU A 58 -5.47 -3.33 4.20
N VAL A 59 -5.33 -2.04 4.55
CA VAL A 59 -4.34 -1.14 3.94
C VAL A 59 -2.93 -1.40 4.47
N GLU A 60 -2.76 -1.52 5.80
CA GLU A 60 -1.46 -1.72 6.44
C GLU A 60 -0.97 -3.17 6.34
N GLY A 61 -1.90 -4.12 6.40
CA GLY A 61 -1.61 -5.56 6.39
C GLY A 61 -1.73 -6.19 5.02
N LEU A 62 -2.92 -6.71 4.68
CA LEU A 62 -3.10 -7.56 3.50
C LEU A 62 -2.82 -6.86 2.17
N GLY A 63 -3.24 -5.60 2.03
CA GLY A 63 -3.03 -4.81 0.81
C GLY A 63 -1.65 -4.18 0.73
N HIS A 64 -0.94 -4.05 1.88
CA HIS A 64 0.37 -3.39 2.04
C HIS A 64 0.59 -2.23 1.05
N CYS A 65 -0.39 -1.34 0.98
CA CYS A 65 -0.41 -0.20 0.06
C CYS A 65 0.84 0.69 0.22
N GLY A 66 1.40 0.73 1.44
CA GLY A 66 2.64 1.43 1.77
C GLY A 66 3.83 1.02 0.92
N ALA A 67 3.90 -0.25 0.50
CA ALA A 67 5.01 -0.75 -0.32
C ALA A 67 5.26 0.07 -1.60
N CYS A 68 4.19 0.62 -2.19
CA CYS A 68 4.26 1.49 -3.37
C CYS A 68 4.00 2.96 -3.03
N HIS A 69 3.11 3.25 -2.07
CA HIS A 69 2.63 4.59 -1.79
C HIS A 69 3.34 5.29 -0.61
N THR A 70 4.38 4.71 -0.04
CA THR A 70 5.22 5.35 0.98
C THR A 70 6.60 5.65 0.42
N PRO A 71 7.17 6.85 0.67
CA PRO A 71 8.51 7.16 0.19
C PRO A 71 9.56 6.28 0.86
N ARG A 72 10.61 5.97 0.13
CA ARG A 72 11.74 5.15 0.60
C ARG A 72 12.93 5.99 1.00
N SER A 73 13.71 5.50 1.94
CA SER A 73 15.01 6.06 2.30
C SER A 73 16.10 5.67 1.30
N LEU A 74 17.31 6.17 1.48
CA LEU A 74 18.47 5.79 0.66
C LEU A 74 18.81 4.31 0.75
N THR A 75 18.46 3.66 1.86
CA THR A 75 18.66 2.22 2.09
C THR A 75 17.46 1.38 1.65
N MET A 76 16.52 1.99 0.92
CA MET A 76 15.36 1.38 0.24
C MET A 76 14.25 0.86 1.17
N GLN A 77 14.34 0.98 2.50
CA GLN A 77 13.21 0.72 3.37
C GLN A 77 12.15 1.83 3.26
N GLU A 78 10.91 1.49 3.50
CA GLU A 78 9.82 2.46 3.68
C GLU A 78 10.12 3.38 4.87
N LYS A 79 9.80 4.67 4.73
CA LYS A 79 10.05 5.64 5.82
C LYS A 79 9.08 5.51 6.98
N ALA A 80 7.91 4.92 6.73
CA ALA A 80 6.91 4.60 7.73
C ALA A 80 6.10 3.38 7.26
N LEU A 81 5.76 2.48 8.18
CA LEU A 81 5.01 1.25 7.90
C LEU A 81 3.53 1.36 8.30
N SER A 82 3.20 2.38 9.11
CA SER A 82 1.85 2.67 9.58
C SER A 82 1.66 4.17 9.83
N GLU A 83 0.41 4.60 9.99
CA GLU A 83 0.12 6.00 10.33
C GLU A 83 0.77 6.44 11.65
N SER A 84 0.88 5.54 12.62
CA SER A 84 1.50 5.83 13.92
C SER A 84 2.99 6.19 13.85
N GLU A 85 3.65 5.87 12.74
CA GLU A 85 5.07 6.19 12.51
C GLU A 85 5.28 7.56 11.84
N GLY A 86 4.20 8.23 11.45
CA GLY A 86 4.24 9.62 11.00
C GLY A 86 3.73 9.88 9.58
N ASP A 87 3.89 11.13 9.16
CA ASP A 87 3.28 11.70 7.96
C ASP A 87 3.90 11.21 6.64
N ASP A 88 5.00 10.48 6.69
CA ASP A 88 5.57 9.85 5.48
C ASP A 88 4.77 8.59 5.06
N TYR A 89 4.00 7.98 5.98
CA TYR A 89 3.14 6.84 5.63
C TYR A 89 2.11 7.23 4.57
N LEU A 90 2.07 6.48 3.47
CA LEU A 90 1.19 6.70 2.30
C LEU A 90 1.31 8.09 1.65
N ALA A 91 2.42 8.80 1.82
CA ALA A 91 2.63 10.15 1.27
C ALA A 91 3.12 10.16 -0.19
N GLY A 92 2.97 9.05 -0.90
CA GLY A 92 3.42 8.88 -2.27
C GLY A 92 4.86 8.41 -2.39
N SER A 93 5.23 7.78 -3.50
CA SER A 93 6.61 7.35 -3.72
C SER A 93 7.51 8.52 -4.11
N ASN A 94 8.76 8.45 -3.70
CA ASN A 94 9.81 9.41 -4.08
C ASN A 94 10.76 8.86 -5.15
N ALA A 95 10.48 7.65 -5.63
CA ALA A 95 11.23 6.99 -6.70
C ALA A 95 10.27 6.21 -7.60
N PRO A 96 10.56 6.09 -8.89
CA PRO A 96 9.75 5.29 -9.80
C PRO A 96 9.75 3.81 -9.39
N ILE A 97 8.56 3.18 -9.51
CA ILE A 97 8.35 1.75 -9.44
C ILE A 97 7.85 1.35 -10.82
N ASP A 98 8.59 0.51 -11.52
CA ASP A 98 8.33 0.14 -12.92
C ASP A 98 8.10 1.34 -13.86
N GLY A 99 8.85 2.42 -13.62
CA GLY A 99 8.75 3.65 -14.41
C GLY A 99 7.65 4.63 -13.98
N TRP A 100 6.85 4.30 -12.95
CA TRP A 100 5.75 5.12 -12.46
C TRP A 100 5.96 5.57 -11.02
N VAL A 101 5.52 6.78 -10.71
CA VAL A 101 5.52 7.34 -9.36
C VAL A 101 4.13 7.17 -8.77
N ALA A 102 4.03 6.49 -7.63
CA ALA A 102 2.77 6.33 -6.92
C ALA A 102 2.38 7.64 -6.22
N SER A 103 1.13 8.09 -6.39
CA SER A 103 0.59 9.30 -5.77
C SER A 103 0.43 9.13 -4.26
N SER A 104 0.30 10.26 -3.54
CA SER A 104 -0.12 10.25 -2.15
C SER A 104 -1.54 9.68 -2.01
N LEU A 105 -1.75 8.86 -0.97
CA LEU A 105 -3.07 8.37 -0.55
C LEU A 105 -3.59 9.15 0.68
N ARG A 106 -2.99 10.27 1.00
CA ARG A 106 -3.38 11.13 2.11
C ARG A 106 -4.29 12.27 1.64
N GLY A 107 -4.68 13.14 2.57
CA GLY A 107 -5.68 14.19 2.37
C GLY A 107 -5.22 15.45 1.61
N GLU A 108 -4.10 15.42 0.88
CA GLU A 108 -3.66 16.56 0.06
C GLU A 108 -4.66 16.82 -1.08
N ASN A 109 -4.97 18.11 -1.34
CA ASN A 109 -5.92 18.49 -2.36
C ASN A 109 -5.36 18.38 -3.79
N ARG A 110 -4.07 18.50 -3.96
CA ARG A 110 -3.43 18.51 -5.28
C ARG A 110 -2.92 17.15 -5.70
N ASP A 111 -2.11 16.53 -4.84
CA ASP A 111 -1.35 15.33 -5.18
C ASP A 111 -1.84 14.08 -4.41
N GLY A 112 -2.97 14.21 -3.68
CA GLY A 112 -3.57 13.18 -2.85
C GLY A 112 -5.08 13.05 -3.02
N LEU A 113 -5.73 12.52 -1.99
CA LEU A 113 -7.15 12.18 -2.00
C LEU A 113 -8.06 13.28 -1.42
N GLY A 114 -7.55 14.49 -1.13
CA GLY A 114 -8.31 15.55 -0.44
C GLY A 114 -9.61 15.93 -1.15
N THR A 115 -9.61 15.96 -2.48
CA THR A 115 -10.79 16.34 -3.29
C THR A 115 -11.70 15.17 -3.65
N TRP A 116 -11.37 13.94 -3.21
CA TRP A 116 -12.16 12.76 -3.48
C TRP A 116 -13.17 12.53 -2.38
N SER A 117 -14.39 12.15 -2.72
CA SER A 117 -15.34 11.60 -1.76
C SER A 117 -14.99 10.12 -1.46
N GLU A 118 -15.52 9.58 -0.35
CA GLU A 118 -15.38 8.17 -0.01
C GLU A 118 -15.96 7.26 -1.11
N ALA A 119 -17.12 7.64 -1.68
CA ALA A 119 -17.77 6.88 -2.75
C ALA A 119 -16.96 6.87 -4.05
N GLU A 120 -16.43 8.02 -4.49
CA GLU A 120 -15.56 8.11 -5.67
C GLU A 120 -14.28 7.28 -5.51
N LEU A 121 -13.73 7.26 -4.30
CA LEU A 121 -12.55 6.47 -4.00
C LEU A 121 -12.89 4.96 -3.99
N ALA A 122 -14.00 4.58 -3.40
CA ALA A 122 -14.47 3.19 -3.42
C ALA A 122 -14.72 2.69 -4.84
N GLU A 123 -15.39 3.48 -5.68
CA GLU A 123 -15.59 3.17 -7.10
C GLU A 123 -14.26 2.99 -7.83
N PHE A 124 -13.31 3.92 -7.64
CA PHE A 124 -11.99 3.85 -8.26
C PHE A 124 -11.20 2.61 -7.84
N LEU A 125 -11.21 2.28 -6.55
CA LEU A 125 -10.53 1.08 -6.04
C LEU A 125 -11.16 -0.22 -6.59
N LYS A 126 -12.48 -0.24 -6.76
CA LYS A 126 -13.21 -1.42 -7.25
C LYS A 126 -13.09 -1.63 -8.75
N THR A 127 -13.16 -0.55 -9.52
CA THR A 127 -13.32 -0.61 -10.99
C THR A 127 -12.09 -0.15 -11.76
N GLY A 128 -11.14 0.50 -11.08
CA GLY A 128 -9.98 1.13 -11.70
C GLY A 128 -10.28 2.46 -12.38
N ARG A 129 -11.50 3.01 -12.25
CA ARG A 129 -11.88 4.28 -12.87
C ARG A 129 -13.02 4.98 -12.12
N ASN A 130 -13.08 6.28 -12.27
CA ASN A 130 -14.22 7.12 -11.95
C ASN A 130 -14.19 8.40 -12.82
N ASP A 131 -15.03 9.39 -12.54
CA ASP A 131 -15.08 10.64 -13.32
C ASP A 131 -13.80 11.50 -13.19
N LYS A 132 -12.93 11.23 -12.21
CA LYS A 132 -11.71 12.01 -11.96
C LYS A 132 -10.45 11.38 -12.52
N SER A 133 -10.39 10.05 -12.58
CA SER A 133 -9.15 9.35 -12.90
C SER A 133 -9.38 7.93 -13.41
N VAL A 134 -8.32 7.36 -13.98
CA VAL A 134 -8.21 5.96 -14.36
C VAL A 134 -6.88 5.42 -13.85
N VAL A 135 -6.86 4.16 -13.42
CA VAL A 135 -5.61 3.50 -13.01
C VAL A 135 -4.69 3.28 -14.20
N PHE A 136 -3.39 3.30 -13.93
CA PHE A 136 -2.34 3.01 -14.92
C PHE A 136 -1.12 2.39 -14.23
N GLY A 137 -0.20 1.83 -15.04
CA GLY A 137 0.99 1.17 -14.53
C GLY A 137 0.65 0.00 -13.60
N GLY A 138 1.48 -0.24 -12.60
CA GLY A 138 1.30 -1.35 -11.65
C GLY A 138 -0.02 -1.33 -10.87
N MET A 139 -0.66 -0.15 -10.72
CA MET A 139 -1.96 -0.08 -10.05
C MET A 139 -3.09 -0.74 -10.87
N SER A 140 -2.94 -0.84 -12.20
CA SER A 140 -3.88 -1.59 -13.04
C SER A 140 -3.91 -3.08 -12.67
N ASP A 141 -2.73 -3.67 -12.47
CA ASP A 141 -2.60 -5.08 -12.05
C ASP A 141 -3.20 -5.29 -10.64
N VAL A 142 -2.99 -4.34 -9.73
CA VAL A 142 -3.56 -4.40 -8.36
C VAL A 142 -5.08 -4.41 -8.39
N VAL A 143 -5.70 -3.57 -9.23
CA VAL A 143 -7.17 -3.57 -9.39
C VAL A 143 -7.62 -4.85 -10.08
N GLU A 144 -7.03 -5.21 -11.21
CA GLU A 144 -7.46 -6.34 -12.03
C GLU A 144 -7.30 -7.69 -11.32
N HIS A 145 -6.23 -7.86 -10.53
CA HIS A 145 -5.92 -9.16 -9.91
C HIS A 145 -6.23 -9.23 -8.41
N SER A 146 -6.67 -8.13 -7.79
CA SER A 146 -6.92 -8.08 -6.34
C SER A 146 -8.16 -7.28 -5.98
N LEU A 147 -8.14 -5.95 -6.09
CA LEU A 147 -9.15 -5.09 -5.49
C LEU A 147 -10.56 -5.33 -6.01
N GLN A 148 -10.73 -5.62 -7.30
CA GLN A 148 -12.05 -5.90 -7.88
C GLN A 148 -12.78 -7.11 -7.28
N TYR A 149 -12.04 -8.02 -6.63
CA TYR A 149 -12.60 -9.23 -6.00
C TYR A 149 -12.94 -9.04 -4.52
N LEU A 150 -12.52 -7.94 -3.90
CA LEU A 150 -12.91 -7.63 -2.53
C LEU A 150 -14.41 -7.37 -2.44
N SER A 151 -15.00 -7.61 -1.26
CA SER A 151 -16.37 -7.22 -1.00
C SER A 151 -16.54 -5.70 -1.04
N ASP A 152 -17.76 -5.23 -1.28
CA ASP A 152 -18.03 -3.78 -1.28
C ASP A 152 -17.83 -3.17 0.11
N ASP A 153 -18.08 -3.95 1.17
CA ASP A 153 -17.78 -3.54 2.55
C ASP A 153 -16.28 -3.34 2.79
N ASP A 154 -15.43 -4.25 2.29
CA ASP A 154 -13.97 -4.12 2.40
C ASP A 154 -13.42 -2.94 1.59
N ILE A 155 -13.94 -2.73 0.38
CA ILE A 155 -13.57 -1.56 -0.45
C ILE A 155 -14.00 -0.26 0.25
N THR A 156 -15.21 -0.23 0.82
CA THR A 156 -15.69 0.94 1.59
C THR A 156 -14.83 1.17 2.84
N ALA A 157 -14.44 0.12 3.54
CA ALA A 157 -13.56 0.21 4.71
C ALA A 157 -12.18 0.78 4.33
N ILE A 158 -11.59 0.32 3.22
CA ILE A 158 -10.33 0.87 2.68
C ILE A 158 -10.50 2.37 2.36
N ALA A 159 -11.55 2.73 1.61
CA ALA A 159 -11.80 4.12 1.22
C ALA A 159 -11.97 5.03 2.45
N ARG A 160 -12.73 4.58 3.46
CA ARG A 160 -12.92 5.30 4.72
C ARG A 160 -11.61 5.49 5.48
N TYR A 161 -10.80 4.44 5.60
CA TYR A 161 -9.49 4.56 6.25
C TYR A 161 -8.58 5.55 5.52
N LEU A 162 -8.44 5.45 4.21
CA LEU A 162 -7.62 6.37 3.42
C LEU A 162 -8.11 7.83 3.55
N LYS A 163 -9.42 8.04 3.57
CA LYS A 163 -10.02 9.38 3.77
C LYS A 163 -9.84 9.92 5.19
N SER A 164 -9.59 9.09 6.17
CA SER A 164 -9.31 9.53 7.54
C SER A 164 -7.87 10.06 7.72
N LEU A 165 -6.95 9.74 6.78
CA LEU A 165 -5.57 10.18 6.86
C LEU A 165 -5.45 11.68 6.57
N PRO A 166 -4.83 12.46 7.46
CA PRO A 166 -4.62 13.89 7.25
C PRO A 166 -3.64 14.15 6.10
N PRO A 167 -3.63 15.34 5.50
CA PRO A 167 -2.59 15.74 4.57
C PRO A 167 -1.21 15.72 5.27
N ARG A 168 -0.16 15.47 4.51
CA ARG A 168 1.22 15.47 5.01
C ARG A 168 1.56 16.82 5.65
N GLY A 169 2.08 16.82 6.87
CA GLY A 169 2.33 18.03 7.65
C GLY A 169 1.06 18.74 8.16
N GLY A 170 -0.11 18.16 7.93
CA GLY A 170 -1.38 18.63 8.46
C GLY A 170 -1.58 18.19 9.91
N LYS A 171 -1.99 19.12 10.79
CA LYS A 171 -2.50 18.73 12.09
C LYS A 171 -3.86 18.09 11.91
N GLN A 172 -4.09 16.93 12.53
CA GLN A 172 -5.44 16.40 12.68
C GLN A 172 -6.30 17.47 13.36
N THR A 173 -7.35 17.92 12.69
CA THR A 173 -8.40 18.66 13.38
C THR A 173 -9.24 17.62 14.08
N PRO A 174 -9.34 17.62 15.42
CA PRO A 174 -10.23 16.69 16.12
C PRO A 174 -11.65 16.88 15.59
N ALA A 175 -12.31 15.77 15.27
CA ALA A 175 -13.71 15.74 14.91
C ALA A 175 -14.60 16.08 16.12
#